data_aaaaac36a9067d00861ee943b0c10af8
#
_entry.id   aaaaac36a9067d00861ee943b0c10af8
#
_cell.length_a   1.000
_cell.length_b   1.000
_cell.length_c   1.000
_cell.angle_alpha   90.00
_cell.angle_beta   90.00
_cell.angle_gamma   90.00
#
_symmetry.space_group_name_H-M   'P 1'
#
loop_
_entity.id
_entity.type
_entity.pdbx_description
1 polymer ?
#
loop_
_entity_poly.entity_id
_entity_poly.type
_entity_poly.pdbx_seq_one_letter_code
_entity_poly.pdbx_strand_id
1 'polypeptide(L)'
;MYRTLAAAASSVARASAFKNRVRGGRILLCRSYSAKDVNFGVGARTLMLQGVNELAEAVKVTMGPKGRNVIIEKNHKDPKITKDGVTVAKSIEFKERAKNVGANLVKQVANATNKAAGDGTTCATVLTQAILAEGCKSVAAGVNVMDLRNGINMAVDSVIAHLKGRAWMISTSEEITQVATISANNDREIGELIARAMEKVGKDGVITVLEGNTLHNELEVVEGMKLARGYVSPYFVTDERSRKCELENPLILIHDKKISDIHMDHLIRILELALKRRRALLIVAEDLEGDALTMLVLNKHHAGMKICAIKAPGFGENRRANLEDLAILTGGQVISEDHDLTLSNAQLEMLGTAKKVTVSLDDTLILHGGGDKKLIEDRCEQLRTTIDKSTAMFDKEKAQERLSKLSGGVAVIKVGGTSEAEVGEKKDRVTDALNAAKAAVEEGIVPGGGVSLLYATTELDRIPTKNSNEKIGVQIIQKALKAPAYTIAANAGVDGTVVISQLLEQHDLNFGYDAATGEYVDLVKAGIIDPVKVMRTALLDAASVSVLLTTTEVAVVDLEEEKANPGASRMPQMEDMDL
;
A
#
# COMPACT_ATOMS: atom_id res chain seq x y z
N MET A 1 -23.23 -38.46 -14.23
CA MET A 1 -22.68 -37.49 -13.30
C MET A 1 -23.11 -37.70 -11.84
N TYR A 2 -24.34 -38.15 -11.57
CA TYR A 2 -24.79 -38.48 -10.18
C TYR A 2 -24.08 -39.67 -9.53
N ARG A 3 -23.44 -40.57 -10.27
CA ARG A 3 -22.71 -41.72 -9.71
C ARG A 3 -21.33 -41.40 -9.16
N THR A 4 -20.72 -40.31 -9.54
CA THR A 4 -19.39 -39.88 -9.05
C THR A 4 -19.46 -39.14 -7.73
N LEU A 5 -20.54 -38.42 -7.46
CA LEU A 5 -20.75 -37.74 -6.16
C LEU A 5 -21.07 -38.71 -5.03
N ALA A 6 -21.80 -39.78 -5.31
CA ALA A 6 -22.08 -40.85 -4.32
C ALA A 6 -20.81 -41.65 -3.96
N ALA A 7 -19.85 -41.79 -4.86
CA ALA A 7 -18.57 -42.44 -4.62
C ALA A 7 -17.64 -41.62 -3.70
N ALA A 8 -17.70 -40.30 -3.76
CA ALA A 8 -16.92 -39.42 -2.87
C ALA A 8 -17.46 -39.40 -1.44
N ALA A 9 -18.78 -39.45 -1.26
CA ALA A 9 -19.40 -39.55 0.07
C ALA A 9 -19.09 -40.89 0.76
N SER A 10 -19.00 -41.99 -0.01
CA SER A 10 -18.64 -43.32 0.55
C SER A 10 -17.16 -43.45 0.92
N SER A 11 -16.27 -42.69 0.35
CA SER A 11 -14.84 -42.67 0.71
C SER A 11 -14.56 -41.92 2.01
N VAL A 12 -15.32 -40.90 2.35
CA VAL A 12 -15.23 -40.18 3.63
C VAL A 12 -15.74 -41.05 4.77
N ALA A 13 -16.81 -41.83 4.55
CA ALA A 13 -17.31 -42.76 5.56
C ALA A 13 -16.36 -43.94 5.81
N ARG A 14 -15.52 -44.34 4.84
CA ARG A 14 -14.48 -45.38 5.04
C ARG A 14 -13.21 -44.85 5.72
N ALA A 15 -12.94 -43.55 5.66
CA ALA A 15 -11.80 -42.93 6.35
C ALA A 15 -12.03 -42.83 7.88
N SER A 16 -13.29 -42.81 8.35
CA SER A 16 -13.59 -42.79 9.78
C SER A 16 -13.46 -44.18 10.46
N ALA A 17 -13.52 -45.26 9.70
CA ALA A 17 -13.38 -46.63 10.22
C ALA A 17 -11.91 -47.11 10.38
N PHE A 18 -10.92 -46.34 9.90
CA PHE A 18 -9.49 -46.70 10.00
C PHE A 18 -8.78 -46.10 11.23
N LYS A 19 -9.53 -45.42 12.12
CA LYS A 19 -8.99 -44.72 13.30
C LYS A 19 -8.77 -45.57 14.54
N ASN A 20 -8.90 -46.88 14.48
CA ASN A 20 -8.78 -47.73 15.69
C ASN A 20 -7.74 -48.84 15.61
N ARG A 21 -6.57 -48.60 15.01
CA ARG A 21 -5.40 -49.49 15.20
C ARG A 21 -4.07 -48.77 14.97
N VAL A 22 -3.75 -47.79 15.82
CA VAL A 22 -2.35 -47.43 16.04
C VAL A 22 -2.11 -47.39 17.54
N ARG A 23 -1.31 -48.36 17.97
CA ARG A 23 -0.76 -48.49 19.32
C ARG A 23 -0.12 -47.18 19.78
N GLY A 24 -0.31 -46.89 21.07
CA GLY A 24 0.16 -45.74 21.80
C GLY A 24 1.61 -45.29 21.54
N GLY A 25 1.82 -44.53 20.51
CA GLY A 25 2.95 -43.59 20.41
C GLY A 25 2.46 -42.25 20.94
N ARG A 26 2.90 -41.85 22.13
CA ARG A 26 2.79 -40.47 22.59
C ARG A 26 3.45 -39.62 21.51
N ILE A 27 2.64 -38.93 20.71
CA ILE A 27 3.12 -37.78 19.93
C ILE A 27 3.46 -36.74 20.99
N LEU A 28 4.72 -36.71 21.41
CA LEU A 28 5.29 -35.54 22.08
C LEU A 28 5.20 -34.42 21.05
N LEU A 29 4.16 -33.59 21.16
CA LEU A 29 4.18 -32.25 20.63
C LEU A 29 5.32 -31.51 21.35
N CYS A 30 6.56 -31.71 20.87
CA CYS A 30 7.64 -30.79 21.17
C CYS A 30 7.17 -29.43 20.65
N ARG A 31 6.64 -28.59 21.52
CA ARG A 31 6.72 -27.14 21.28
C ARG A 31 8.22 -26.88 21.14
N SER A 32 8.68 -26.62 19.94
CA SER A 32 10.01 -26.05 19.72
C SER A 32 10.01 -24.69 20.39
N TYR A 33 10.49 -24.64 21.63
CA TYR A 33 10.87 -23.38 22.25
C TYR A 33 12.10 -22.91 21.46
N SER A 34 11.90 -21.96 20.54
CA SER A 34 13.01 -21.23 19.94
C SER A 34 13.72 -20.50 21.09
N ALA A 35 14.97 -20.83 21.31
CA ALA A 35 15.79 -20.12 22.29
C ALA A 35 15.91 -18.65 21.86
N LYS A 36 15.93 -17.73 22.83
CA LYS A 36 16.03 -16.28 22.58
C LYS A 36 17.42 -15.81 22.98
N ASP A 37 17.99 -14.96 22.15
CA ASP A 37 19.15 -14.17 22.51
C ASP A 37 18.69 -12.80 23.02
N VAL A 38 19.29 -12.33 24.12
CA VAL A 38 18.88 -11.10 24.78
C VAL A 38 20.06 -10.12 24.79
N ASN A 39 19.98 -9.11 23.97
CA ASN A 39 21.00 -8.07 23.84
C ASN A 39 20.60 -6.81 24.60
N PHE A 40 21.50 -6.26 25.40
CA PHE A 40 21.23 -5.13 26.28
C PHE A 40 21.99 -3.86 25.87
N GLY A 41 21.42 -2.71 26.22
CA GLY A 41 22.07 -1.40 26.25
C GLY A 41 22.64 -0.96 24.92
N VAL A 42 23.88 -0.46 24.96
CA VAL A 42 24.57 0.11 23.80
C VAL A 42 24.80 -0.95 22.72
N GLY A 43 25.07 -2.21 23.08
CA GLY A 43 25.29 -3.30 22.13
C GLY A 43 24.09 -3.55 21.24
N ALA A 44 22.90 -3.68 21.84
CA ALA A 44 21.65 -3.84 21.11
C ALA A 44 21.37 -2.67 20.16
N ARG A 45 21.51 -1.42 20.65
CA ARG A 45 21.30 -0.21 19.83
C ARG A 45 22.29 -0.13 18.67
N THR A 46 23.57 -0.49 18.88
CA THR A 46 24.60 -0.45 17.82
C THR A 46 24.28 -1.43 16.69
N LEU A 47 23.89 -2.66 16.99
CA LEU A 47 23.53 -3.65 16.00
C LEU A 47 22.29 -3.23 15.19
N MET A 48 21.25 -2.74 15.88
CA MET A 48 20.05 -2.23 15.20
C MET A 48 20.36 -1.01 14.32
N LEU A 49 21.18 -0.06 14.81
CA LEU A 49 21.61 1.12 14.04
C LEU A 49 22.42 0.73 12.80
N GLN A 50 23.27 -0.29 12.90
CA GLN A 50 23.99 -0.80 11.75
C GLN A 50 23.03 -1.32 10.68
N GLY A 51 22.00 -2.07 11.04
CA GLY A 51 20.97 -2.53 10.10
C GLY A 51 20.20 -1.37 9.46
N VAL A 52 19.86 -0.35 10.23
CA VAL A 52 19.23 0.88 9.72
C VAL A 52 20.14 1.59 8.73
N ASN A 53 21.42 1.77 9.07
CA ASN A 53 22.37 2.48 8.21
C ASN A 53 22.58 1.76 6.87
N GLU A 54 22.83 0.47 6.87
CA GLU A 54 23.06 -0.28 5.63
C GLU A 54 21.82 -0.30 4.73
N LEU A 55 20.62 -0.43 5.29
CA LEU A 55 19.39 -0.34 4.53
C LEU A 55 19.19 1.07 3.97
N ALA A 56 19.36 2.11 4.79
CA ALA A 56 19.19 3.49 4.37
C ALA A 56 20.21 3.90 3.29
N GLU A 57 21.47 3.45 3.39
CA GLU A 57 22.49 3.69 2.36
C GLU A 57 22.09 3.09 1.00
N ALA A 58 21.46 1.91 0.99
CA ALA A 58 20.97 1.29 -0.24
C ALA A 58 19.76 2.03 -0.83
N VAL A 59 18.89 2.59 0.02
CA VAL A 59 17.69 3.30 -0.42
C VAL A 59 18.02 4.74 -0.87
N LYS A 60 18.90 5.45 -0.16
CA LYS A 60 19.16 6.87 -0.42
C LYS A 60 19.79 7.15 -1.80
N VAL A 61 20.41 6.16 -2.43
CA VAL A 61 20.97 6.32 -3.80
C VAL A 61 19.91 6.57 -4.85
N THR A 62 18.64 6.27 -4.55
CA THR A 62 17.50 6.48 -5.45
C THR A 62 16.90 7.89 -5.37
N MET A 63 17.34 8.72 -4.38
CA MET A 63 16.72 10.00 -4.06
C MET A 63 17.09 11.10 -5.04
N GLY A 64 16.09 11.87 -5.45
CA GLY A 64 16.24 13.08 -6.29
C GLY A 64 16.35 12.80 -7.78
N PRO A 65 16.45 13.86 -8.62
CA PRO A 65 16.42 13.75 -10.08
C PRO A 65 17.62 12.99 -10.66
N LYS A 66 18.77 13.02 -9.99
CA LYS A 66 19.96 12.24 -10.34
C LYS A 66 20.11 10.96 -9.51
N GLY A 67 19.06 10.52 -8.85
CA GLY A 67 18.98 9.23 -8.20
C GLY A 67 19.19 8.06 -9.19
N ARG A 68 19.79 6.97 -8.70
CA ARG A 68 20.19 5.81 -9.52
C ARG A 68 19.28 4.62 -9.25
N ASN A 69 19.20 3.72 -10.23
CA ASN A 69 18.46 2.46 -10.10
C ASN A 69 19.17 1.49 -9.17
N VAL A 70 18.39 0.66 -8.50
CA VAL A 70 18.83 -0.48 -7.71
C VAL A 70 18.36 -1.77 -8.40
N ILE A 71 19.27 -2.75 -8.50
CA ILE A 71 18.95 -4.07 -9.06
C ILE A 71 18.72 -5.03 -7.90
N ILE A 72 17.58 -5.71 -7.92
CA ILE A 72 17.16 -6.66 -6.89
C ILE A 72 17.09 -8.05 -7.52
N GLU A 73 17.93 -8.97 -7.02
CA GLU A 73 17.86 -10.37 -7.40
C GLU A 73 16.56 -11.01 -6.86
N LYS A 74 15.92 -11.82 -7.69
CA LYS A 74 14.75 -12.62 -7.29
C LYS A 74 15.04 -14.09 -7.50
N ASN A 75 14.78 -14.90 -6.48
CA ASN A 75 14.92 -16.35 -6.58
C ASN A 75 14.07 -16.90 -7.74
N HIS A 76 14.73 -17.55 -8.72
CA HIS A 76 14.12 -18.17 -9.90
C HIS A 76 13.31 -17.25 -10.83
N LYS A 77 13.60 -15.94 -10.82
CA LYS A 77 12.94 -14.93 -11.69
C LYS A 77 13.98 -13.91 -12.16
N ASP A 78 13.63 -13.16 -13.21
CA ASP A 78 14.46 -12.07 -13.70
C ASP A 78 14.69 -10.99 -12.61
N PRO A 79 15.87 -10.38 -12.57
CA PRO A 79 16.19 -9.30 -11.65
C PRO A 79 15.21 -8.13 -11.82
N LYS A 80 14.73 -7.55 -10.72
CA LYS A 80 13.92 -6.33 -10.76
C LYS A 80 14.81 -5.11 -10.70
N ILE A 81 14.65 -4.19 -11.66
CA ILE A 81 15.27 -2.87 -11.64
C ILE A 81 14.22 -1.89 -11.12
N THR A 82 14.58 -1.05 -10.14
CA THR A 82 13.65 -0.09 -9.54
C THR A 82 14.37 1.11 -8.92
N LYS A 83 13.66 2.24 -8.83
CA LYS A 83 14.02 3.41 -8.01
C LYS A 83 13.10 3.58 -6.80
N ASP A 84 12.04 2.77 -6.68
CA ASP A 84 11.11 2.85 -5.57
C ASP A 84 11.77 2.44 -4.25
N GLY A 85 11.83 3.37 -3.31
CA GLY A 85 12.46 3.18 -2.01
C GLY A 85 11.81 2.09 -1.16
N VAL A 86 10.48 1.91 -1.21
CA VAL A 86 9.80 0.86 -0.45
C VAL A 86 10.11 -0.53 -1.00
N THR A 87 10.20 -0.68 -2.31
CA THR A 87 10.57 -1.95 -2.96
C THR A 87 12.01 -2.34 -2.61
N VAL A 88 12.94 -1.37 -2.67
CA VAL A 88 14.34 -1.60 -2.27
C VAL A 88 14.41 -2.00 -0.79
N ALA A 89 13.77 -1.24 0.10
CA ALA A 89 13.77 -1.53 1.53
C ALA A 89 13.24 -2.94 1.84
N LYS A 90 12.13 -3.34 1.22
CA LYS A 90 11.52 -4.67 1.43
C LYS A 90 12.42 -5.83 1.01
N SER A 91 13.27 -5.64 0.01
CA SER A 91 14.13 -6.70 -0.52
C SER A 91 15.34 -7.01 0.34
N ILE A 92 15.72 -6.10 1.25
CA ILE A 92 16.93 -6.24 2.06
C ILE A 92 16.62 -7.06 3.30
N GLU A 93 17.33 -8.18 3.47
CA GLU A 93 17.29 -9.00 4.68
C GLU A 93 18.71 -9.33 5.13
N PHE A 94 18.97 -9.20 6.43
CA PHE A 94 20.27 -9.49 7.03
C PHE A 94 20.25 -10.85 7.74
N LYS A 95 21.34 -11.57 7.65
CA LYS A 95 21.51 -12.85 8.37
C LYS A 95 21.50 -12.63 9.89
N GLU A 96 22.19 -11.59 10.35
CA GLU A 96 22.26 -11.26 11.77
C GLU A 96 20.91 -10.74 12.28
N ARG A 97 20.32 -11.46 13.23
CA ARG A 97 18.94 -11.21 13.68
C ARG A 97 18.75 -9.82 14.30
N ALA A 98 19.65 -9.40 15.19
CA ALA A 98 19.56 -8.08 15.85
C ALA A 98 19.65 -6.93 14.83
N LYS A 99 20.53 -7.05 13.83
CA LYS A 99 20.66 -6.14 12.71
C LYS A 99 19.39 -6.10 11.86
N ASN A 100 18.81 -7.28 11.60
CA ASN A 100 17.58 -7.41 10.82
C ASN A 100 16.37 -6.79 11.53
N VAL A 101 16.32 -6.79 12.88
CA VAL A 101 15.28 -6.09 13.64
C VAL A 101 15.31 -4.59 13.35
N GLY A 102 16.49 -3.94 13.36
CA GLY A 102 16.64 -2.54 13.00
C GLY A 102 16.16 -2.24 11.56
N ALA A 103 16.59 -3.07 10.61
CA ALA A 103 16.15 -2.95 9.22
C ALA A 103 14.62 -3.12 9.06
N ASN A 104 14.02 -4.08 9.75
CA ASN A 104 12.57 -4.32 9.69
C ASN A 104 11.75 -3.14 10.23
N LEU A 105 12.25 -2.42 11.23
CA LEU A 105 11.60 -1.22 11.72
C LEU A 105 11.63 -0.08 10.68
N VAL A 106 12.74 0.09 9.95
CA VAL A 106 12.78 1.05 8.83
C VAL A 106 11.87 0.62 7.68
N LYS A 107 11.77 -0.68 7.39
CA LYS A 107 10.77 -1.19 6.43
C LYS A 107 9.34 -0.85 6.83
N GLN A 108 9.03 -0.87 8.14
CA GLN A 108 7.72 -0.45 8.65
C GLN A 108 7.48 1.03 8.41
N VAL A 109 8.48 1.90 8.62
CA VAL A 109 8.39 3.34 8.28
C VAL A 109 8.06 3.51 6.80
N ALA A 110 8.86 2.93 5.91
CA ALA A 110 8.65 3.05 4.46
C ALA A 110 7.26 2.53 4.04
N ASN A 111 6.78 1.43 4.66
CA ASN A 111 5.44 0.89 4.41
C ASN A 111 4.32 1.80 4.93
N ALA A 112 4.48 2.41 6.12
CA ALA A 112 3.50 3.33 6.71
C ALA A 112 3.35 4.58 5.83
N THR A 113 4.47 5.19 5.46
CA THR A 113 4.51 6.36 4.56
C THR A 113 3.88 6.02 3.20
N ASN A 114 4.20 4.88 2.61
CA ASN A 114 3.61 4.43 1.35
C ASN A 114 2.08 4.23 1.46
N LYS A 115 1.58 3.69 2.56
CA LYS A 115 0.14 3.52 2.78
C LYS A 115 -0.60 4.84 2.96
N ALA A 116 0.02 5.81 3.64
CA ALA A 116 -0.62 7.07 4.00
C ALA A 116 -0.56 8.11 2.87
N ALA A 117 0.57 8.20 2.18
CA ALA A 117 0.83 9.22 1.17
C ALA A 117 1.12 8.64 -0.23
N GLY A 118 1.53 7.37 -0.32
CA GLY A 118 1.85 6.67 -1.57
C GLY A 118 3.15 7.11 -2.24
N ASP A 119 3.88 8.04 -1.65
CA ASP A 119 5.19 8.56 -2.08
C ASP A 119 6.02 8.99 -0.86
N GLY A 120 7.28 9.42 -1.06
CA GLY A 120 8.17 9.93 0.00
C GLY A 120 8.85 8.86 0.84
N THR A 121 8.81 7.61 0.45
CA THR A 121 9.38 6.47 1.18
C THR A 121 10.89 6.58 1.38
N THR A 122 11.62 7.08 0.37
CA THR A 122 13.05 7.37 0.46
C THR A 122 13.36 8.49 1.44
N CYS A 123 12.57 9.58 1.41
CA CYS A 123 12.71 10.69 2.35
C CYS A 123 12.50 10.21 3.80
N ALA A 124 11.44 9.43 4.07
CA ALA A 124 11.17 8.85 5.38
C ALA A 124 12.32 7.95 5.88
N THR A 125 12.91 7.15 5.01
CA THR A 125 14.06 6.29 5.33
C THR A 125 15.30 7.11 5.70
N VAL A 126 15.61 8.15 4.92
CA VAL A 126 16.75 9.06 5.17
C VAL A 126 16.56 9.84 6.48
N LEU A 127 15.36 10.35 6.75
CA LEU A 127 15.04 11.01 8.02
C LEU A 127 15.17 10.05 9.19
N THR A 128 14.68 8.81 9.07
CA THR A 128 14.81 7.78 10.13
C THR A 128 16.27 7.53 10.47
N GLN A 129 17.12 7.36 9.45
CA GLN A 129 18.56 7.18 9.64
C GLN A 129 19.18 8.36 10.39
N ALA A 130 18.88 9.59 9.95
CA ALA A 130 19.47 10.79 10.51
C ALA A 130 19.03 11.01 11.96
N ILE A 131 17.74 10.86 12.28
CA ILE A 131 17.21 11.01 13.65
C ILE A 131 17.80 9.94 14.56
N LEU A 132 17.83 8.68 14.13
CA LEU A 132 18.33 7.58 14.95
C LEU A 132 19.84 7.68 15.19
N ALA A 133 20.63 8.05 14.19
CA ALA A 133 22.07 8.22 14.34
C ALA A 133 22.42 9.28 15.38
N GLU A 134 21.78 10.45 15.37
CA GLU A 134 21.98 11.51 16.35
C GLU A 134 21.35 11.15 17.72
N GLY A 135 20.19 10.47 17.73
CA GLY A 135 19.55 9.97 18.94
C GLY A 135 20.44 8.98 19.70
N CYS A 136 20.98 7.97 19.02
CA CYS A 136 21.89 7.00 19.63
C CYS A 136 23.17 7.64 20.18
N LYS A 137 23.75 8.63 19.51
CA LYS A 137 24.90 9.40 20.01
C LYS A 137 24.55 10.12 21.33
N SER A 138 23.38 10.75 21.38
CA SER A 138 22.94 11.49 22.56
C SER A 138 22.66 10.58 23.76
N VAL A 139 22.06 9.41 23.53
CA VAL A 139 21.84 8.40 24.57
C VAL A 139 23.17 7.81 25.06
N ALA A 140 24.12 7.54 24.17
CA ALA A 140 25.47 7.11 24.57
C ALA A 140 26.22 8.16 25.38
N ALA A 141 25.92 9.43 25.18
CA ALA A 141 26.45 10.55 26.02
C ALA A 141 25.73 10.71 27.36
N GLY A 142 24.75 9.85 27.70
CA GLY A 142 24.07 9.84 28.99
C GLY A 142 22.86 10.80 29.10
N VAL A 143 22.32 11.27 27.98
CA VAL A 143 21.11 12.10 27.95
C VAL A 143 19.89 11.27 28.37
N ASN A 144 18.99 11.86 29.17
CA ASN A 144 17.75 11.20 29.58
C ASN A 144 16.87 10.92 28.35
N VAL A 145 16.57 9.64 28.09
CA VAL A 145 15.86 9.21 26.92
C VAL A 145 14.40 9.69 26.84
N MET A 146 13.74 9.90 27.99
CA MET A 146 12.36 10.39 28.04
C MET A 146 12.26 11.88 27.75
N ASP A 147 13.19 12.67 28.27
CA ASP A 147 13.29 14.10 27.94
C ASP A 147 13.66 14.29 26.46
N LEU A 148 14.60 13.45 25.97
CA LEU A 148 14.98 13.43 24.56
C LEU A 148 13.77 13.17 23.66
N ARG A 149 12.95 12.16 23.98
CA ARG A 149 11.70 11.85 23.29
C ARG A 149 10.75 13.05 23.26
N ASN A 150 10.55 13.71 24.42
CA ASN A 150 9.67 14.88 24.49
C ASN A 150 10.17 16.00 23.59
N GLY A 151 11.48 16.28 23.59
CA GLY A 151 12.10 17.27 22.72
C GLY A 151 11.93 16.96 21.23
N ILE A 152 12.11 15.69 20.85
CA ILE A 152 11.88 15.23 19.45
C ILE A 152 10.42 15.46 19.06
N ASN A 153 9.45 15.04 19.88
CA ASN A 153 8.03 15.20 19.56
C ASN A 153 7.64 16.69 19.42
N MET A 154 8.08 17.54 20.36
CA MET A 154 7.84 19.00 20.30
C MET A 154 8.38 19.61 19.00
N ALA A 155 9.56 19.20 18.56
CA ALA A 155 10.16 19.67 17.32
C ALA A 155 9.37 19.21 16.10
N VAL A 156 8.95 17.93 16.06
CA VAL A 156 8.15 17.38 14.96
C VAL A 156 6.82 18.11 14.84
N ASP A 157 6.11 18.31 15.94
CA ASP A 157 4.82 19.03 15.96
C ASP A 157 4.98 20.48 15.44
N SER A 158 6.06 21.18 15.84
CA SER A 158 6.37 22.52 15.38
C SER A 158 6.65 22.56 13.86
N VAL A 159 7.45 21.61 13.34
CA VAL A 159 7.73 21.51 11.89
C VAL A 159 6.46 21.23 11.11
N ILE A 160 5.61 20.32 11.58
CA ILE A 160 4.33 20.01 10.92
C ILE A 160 3.42 21.25 10.89
N ALA A 161 3.34 22.00 11.99
CA ALA A 161 2.57 23.24 12.06
C ALA A 161 3.11 24.27 11.07
N HIS A 162 4.44 24.41 10.97
CA HIS A 162 5.10 25.30 10.02
C HIS A 162 4.81 24.90 8.56
N LEU A 163 4.94 23.61 8.21
CA LEU A 163 4.65 23.12 6.84
C LEU A 163 3.19 23.39 6.46
N LYS A 164 2.24 23.08 7.35
CA LYS A 164 0.80 23.36 7.11
C LYS A 164 0.50 24.84 6.98
N GLY A 165 1.17 25.69 7.76
CA GLY A 165 1.00 27.15 7.70
C GLY A 165 1.53 27.77 6.41
N ARG A 166 2.45 27.11 5.74
CA ARG A 166 3.04 27.53 4.46
C ARG A 166 2.43 26.85 3.23
N ALA A 167 1.58 25.87 3.45
CA ALA A 167 0.92 25.15 2.37
C ALA A 167 0.00 26.05 1.57
N TRP A 168 0.02 25.91 0.25
CA TRP A 168 -1.01 26.48 -0.62
C TRP A 168 -1.69 25.38 -1.42
N MET A 169 -3.00 25.55 -1.62
CA MET A 169 -3.81 24.54 -2.33
C MET A 169 -3.61 24.66 -3.83
N ILE A 170 -3.58 23.51 -4.49
CA ILE A 170 -3.50 23.43 -5.96
C ILE A 170 -4.77 24.02 -6.58
N SER A 171 -4.58 24.95 -7.50
CA SER A 171 -5.64 25.62 -8.24
C SER A 171 -5.64 25.31 -9.73
N THR A 172 -4.51 24.95 -10.30
CA THR A 172 -4.32 24.78 -11.74
C THR A 172 -3.90 23.35 -12.13
N SER A 173 -4.23 22.94 -13.36
CA SER A 173 -3.78 21.68 -13.94
C SER A 173 -2.26 21.64 -14.14
N GLU A 174 -1.63 22.79 -14.35
CA GLU A 174 -0.16 22.90 -14.49
C GLU A 174 0.56 22.57 -13.18
N GLU A 175 0.03 23.00 -12.00
CA GLU A 175 0.60 22.64 -10.71
C GLU A 175 0.50 21.14 -10.46
N ILE A 176 -0.59 20.47 -10.90
CA ILE A 176 -0.71 19.01 -10.84
C ILE A 176 0.36 18.36 -11.73
N THR A 177 0.55 18.89 -12.94
CA THR A 177 1.59 18.42 -13.86
C THR A 177 2.98 18.53 -13.24
N GLN A 178 3.29 19.67 -12.61
CA GLN A 178 4.57 19.91 -11.95
C GLN A 178 4.83 18.90 -10.80
N VAL A 179 3.88 18.74 -9.87
CA VAL A 179 4.00 17.76 -8.78
C VAL A 179 4.22 16.35 -9.32
N ALA A 180 3.40 15.93 -10.28
CA ALA A 180 3.50 14.61 -10.86
C ALA A 180 4.82 14.41 -11.64
N THR A 181 5.32 15.45 -12.32
CA THR A 181 6.61 15.42 -13.00
C THR A 181 7.77 15.24 -12.02
N ILE A 182 7.77 15.97 -10.90
CA ILE A 182 8.82 15.84 -9.86
C ILE A 182 8.81 14.44 -9.27
N SER A 183 7.66 13.91 -8.88
CA SER A 183 7.54 12.54 -8.35
C SER A 183 7.88 11.48 -9.40
N ALA A 184 7.64 11.77 -10.70
CA ALA A 184 8.04 10.89 -11.82
C ALA A 184 9.53 11.03 -12.22
N ASN A 185 10.41 11.60 -11.39
CA ASN A 185 11.82 11.83 -11.69
C ASN A 185 12.06 12.75 -12.92
N ASN A 186 11.34 13.87 -13.00
CA ASN A 186 11.35 14.86 -14.08
C ASN A 186 10.82 14.34 -15.43
N ASP A 187 10.02 13.29 -15.44
CA ASP A 187 9.31 12.83 -16.64
C ASP A 187 8.01 13.61 -16.83
N ARG A 188 8.08 14.66 -17.70
CA ARG A 188 6.95 15.54 -17.96
C ARG A 188 5.80 14.84 -18.69
N GLU A 189 6.10 13.84 -19.52
CA GLU A 189 5.06 13.06 -20.22
C GLU A 189 4.13 12.36 -19.22
N ILE A 190 4.70 11.79 -18.16
CA ILE A 190 3.94 11.16 -17.06
C ILE A 190 3.13 12.23 -16.32
N GLY A 191 3.73 13.38 -16.02
CA GLY A 191 3.04 14.50 -15.35
C GLY A 191 1.81 14.98 -16.12
N GLU A 192 1.95 15.24 -17.41
CA GLU A 192 0.86 15.67 -18.29
C GLU A 192 -0.23 14.61 -18.43
N LEU A 193 0.17 13.32 -18.46
CA LEU A 193 -0.77 12.20 -18.53
C LEU A 193 -1.65 12.12 -17.28
N ILE A 194 -1.05 12.28 -16.09
CA ILE A 194 -1.76 12.28 -14.80
C ILE A 194 -2.68 13.49 -14.68
N ALA A 195 -2.21 14.69 -15.03
CA ALA A 195 -3.04 15.89 -15.00
C ALA A 195 -4.27 15.76 -15.91
N ARG A 196 -4.10 15.27 -17.14
CA ARG A 196 -5.20 14.97 -18.06
C ARG A 196 -6.16 13.91 -17.52
N ALA A 197 -5.63 12.88 -16.83
CA ALA A 197 -6.46 11.87 -16.20
C ALA A 197 -7.31 12.48 -15.07
N MET A 198 -6.71 13.31 -14.21
CA MET A 198 -7.41 13.98 -13.11
C MET A 198 -8.45 15.01 -13.62
N GLU A 199 -8.17 15.69 -14.71
CA GLU A 199 -9.11 16.62 -15.35
C GLU A 199 -10.36 15.88 -15.87
N LYS A 200 -10.18 14.71 -16.49
CA LYS A 200 -11.29 13.93 -17.06
C LYS A 200 -12.19 13.27 -16.02
N VAL A 201 -11.62 12.74 -14.93
CA VAL A 201 -12.40 12.02 -13.90
C VAL A 201 -12.69 12.87 -12.66
N GLY A 202 -12.14 14.09 -12.59
CA GLY A 202 -12.29 14.99 -11.45
C GLY A 202 -11.34 14.64 -10.29
N LYS A 203 -11.33 15.51 -9.27
CA LYS A 203 -10.42 15.40 -8.10
C LYS A 203 -10.60 14.12 -7.30
N ASP A 204 -11.85 13.67 -7.17
CA ASP A 204 -12.25 12.46 -6.43
C ASP A 204 -12.34 11.22 -7.34
N GLY A 205 -12.01 11.37 -8.62
CA GLY A 205 -12.11 10.33 -9.62
C GLY A 205 -11.11 9.19 -9.40
N VAL A 206 -11.49 8.00 -9.86
CA VAL A 206 -10.64 6.81 -9.77
C VAL A 206 -9.68 6.76 -10.95
N ILE A 207 -8.39 6.77 -10.65
CA ILE A 207 -7.34 6.57 -11.66
C ILE A 207 -6.58 5.30 -11.29
N THR A 208 -6.41 4.39 -12.26
CA THR A 208 -5.67 3.14 -12.09
C THR A 208 -4.56 3.02 -13.12
N VAL A 209 -3.47 2.35 -12.74
CA VAL A 209 -2.31 2.14 -13.61
C VAL A 209 -2.21 0.66 -13.96
N LEU A 210 -2.23 0.35 -15.24
CA LEU A 210 -2.12 -1.01 -15.77
C LEU A 210 -0.90 -1.12 -16.70
N GLU A 211 -0.39 -2.33 -16.86
CA GLU A 211 0.59 -2.64 -17.89
C GLU A 211 -0.09 -2.61 -19.26
N GLY A 212 0.47 -1.87 -20.19
CA GLY A 212 0.03 -1.80 -21.58
C GLY A 212 0.82 -2.79 -22.44
N ASN A 213 0.32 -3.02 -23.64
CA ASN A 213 0.98 -3.87 -24.64
C ASN A 213 1.61 -3.04 -25.78
N THR A 214 1.65 -1.72 -25.63
CA THR A 214 2.16 -0.75 -26.61
C THR A 214 3.48 -0.15 -26.14
N LEU A 215 4.20 0.51 -27.05
CA LEU A 215 5.45 1.20 -26.72
C LEU A 215 5.22 2.52 -25.97
N HIS A 216 4.05 3.14 -26.14
CA HIS A 216 3.70 4.45 -25.57
C HIS A 216 2.69 4.31 -24.44
N ASN A 217 2.68 5.33 -23.56
CA ASN A 217 1.69 5.42 -22.51
C ASN A 217 0.34 5.87 -23.09
N GLU A 218 -0.74 5.22 -22.68
CA GLU A 218 -2.09 5.53 -23.14
C GLU A 218 -3.01 5.89 -21.97
N LEU A 219 -3.91 6.85 -22.19
CA LEU A 219 -4.97 7.20 -21.24
C LEU A 219 -6.32 6.84 -21.82
N GLU A 220 -7.00 5.89 -21.20
CA GLU A 220 -8.35 5.49 -21.53
C GLU A 220 -9.28 5.83 -20.35
N VAL A 221 -10.42 6.46 -20.62
CA VAL A 221 -11.46 6.66 -19.61
C VAL A 221 -12.59 5.67 -19.91
N VAL A 222 -12.90 4.84 -18.92
CA VAL A 222 -13.84 3.76 -19.05
C VAL A 222 -14.95 3.88 -17.99
N GLU A 223 -16.13 3.39 -18.34
CA GLU A 223 -17.19 3.21 -17.35
C GLU A 223 -16.77 2.17 -16.34
N GLY A 224 -16.85 2.53 -15.07
CA GLY A 224 -16.39 1.66 -14.01
C GLY A 224 -16.56 2.26 -12.62
N MET A 225 -16.31 1.44 -11.61
CA MET A 225 -16.43 1.84 -10.21
C MET A 225 -15.34 1.17 -9.36
N LYS A 226 -14.84 1.91 -8.38
CA LYS A 226 -13.98 1.37 -7.33
C LYS A 226 -14.78 1.22 -6.04
N LEU A 227 -14.84 0.00 -5.50
CA LEU A 227 -15.41 -0.30 -4.20
C LEU A 227 -14.29 -0.41 -3.17
N ALA A 228 -14.41 0.26 -2.02
CA ALA A 228 -13.45 0.22 -0.93
C ALA A 228 -13.64 -1.06 -0.08
N ARG A 229 -13.66 -2.22 -0.73
CA ARG A 229 -13.76 -3.55 -0.14
C ARG A 229 -13.01 -4.55 -1.01
N GLY A 230 -12.18 -5.38 -0.38
CA GLY A 230 -11.44 -6.44 -1.04
C GLY A 230 -12.05 -7.83 -0.84
N TYR A 231 -11.30 -8.85 -1.19
CA TYR A 231 -11.76 -10.24 -1.10
C TYR A 231 -11.97 -10.69 0.35
N VAL A 232 -13.00 -11.53 0.56
CA VAL A 232 -13.32 -12.10 1.88
C VAL A 232 -12.23 -13.08 2.36
N SER A 233 -11.58 -13.78 1.44
CA SER A 233 -10.55 -14.76 1.76
C SER A 233 -9.36 -14.70 0.79
N PRO A 234 -8.11 -14.81 1.29
CA PRO A 234 -6.91 -14.86 0.45
C PRO A 234 -6.90 -16.05 -0.52
N TYR A 235 -7.68 -17.09 -0.26
CA TYR A 235 -7.80 -18.23 -1.17
C TYR A 235 -8.45 -17.89 -2.52
N PHE A 236 -9.07 -16.72 -2.67
CA PHE A 236 -9.60 -16.23 -3.96
C PHE A 236 -8.53 -15.60 -4.86
N VAL A 237 -7.34 -15.33 -4.37
CA VAL A 237 -6.23 -14.75 -5.15
C VAL A 237 -5.91 -15.62 -6.37
N THR A 238 -5.84 -15.02 -7.55
CA THR A 238 -5.48 -15.68 -8.81
C THR A 238 -4.03 -15.42 -9.20
N ASP A 239 -3.50 -14.24 -8.84
CA ASP A 239 -2.09 -13.90 -9.03
C ASP A 239 -1.40 -13.73 -7.67
N GLU A 240 -0.62 -14.72 -7.29
CA GLU A 240 0.13 -14.73 -6.02
C GLU A 240 1.18 -13.61 -5.93
N ARG A 241 1.68 -13.10 -7.07
CA ARG A 241 2.68 -12.04 -7.10
C ARG A 241 2.09 -10.70 -6.64
N SER A 242 0.98 -10.32 -7.25
CA SER A 242 0.28 -9.07 -6.94
C SER A 242 -0.68 -9.21 -5.75
N ARG A 243 -0.95 -10.44 -5.28
CA ARG A 243 -1.99 -10.78 -4.31
C ARG A 243 -3.36 -10.25 -4.73
N LYS A 244 -3.66 -10.31 -6.01
CA LYS A 244 -4.92 -9.86 -6.59
C LYS A 244 -5.70 -11.03 -7.18
N CYS A 245 -7.02 -10.86 -7.23
CA CYS A 245 -7.90 -11.73 -7.98
C CYS A 245 -8.33 -10.99 -9.24
N GLU A 246 -7.96 -11.49 -10.40
CA GLU A 246 -8.34 -10.94 -11.70
C GLU A 246 -9.37 -11.83 -12.38
N LEU A 247 -10.53 -11.24 -12.69
CA LEU A 247 -11.65 -11.89 -13.32
C LEU A 247 -11.93 -11.22 -14.66
N GLU A 248 -11.85 -11.98 -15.74
CA GLU A 248 -12.19 -11.52 -17.09
C GLU A 248 -13.62 -11.92 -17.44
N ASN A 249 -14.38 -10.97 -17.97
CA ASN A 249 -15.79 -11.13 -18.33
C ASN A 249 -16.63 -11.84 -17.24
N PRO A 250 -16.53 -11.43 -15.96
CA PRO A 250 -17.25 -12.10 -14.88
C PRO A 250 -18.75 -11.88 -14.98
N LEU A 251 -19.49 -12.82 -14.42
CA LEU A 251 -20.85 -12.63 -13.93
C LEU A 251 -20.76 -12.04 -12.52
N ILE A 252 -21.65 -11.12 -12.17
CA ILE A 252 -21.63 -10.43 -10.89
C ILE A 252 -22.96 -10.70 -10.18
N LEU A 253 -22.89 -11.45 -9.08
CA LEU A 253 -24.02 -11.66 -8.18
C LEU A 253 -24.01 -10.58 -7.11
N ILE A 254 -25.10 -9.84 -6.98
CA ILE A 254 -25.27 -8.77 -6.01
C ILE A 254 -26.38 -9.17 -5.04
N HIS A 255 -26.03 -9.37 -3.76
CA HIS A 255 -26.97 -9.77 -2.71
C HIS A 255 -26.88 -8.82 -1.52
N ASP A 256 -28.00 -8.39 -0.95
CA ASP A 256 -28.05 -7.38 0.13
C ASP A 256 -27.85 -7.97 1.52
N LYS A 257 -28.02 -9.29 1.69
CA LYS A 257 -27.90 -9.99 2.98
C LYS A 257 -26.66 -10.89 3.04
N LYS A 258 -26.45 -11.51 4.19
CA LYS A 258 -25.41 -12.50 4.39
C LYS A 258 -25.76 -13.81 3.66
N ILE A 259 -24.74 -14.42 3.08
CA ILE A 259 -24.85 -15.77 2.49
C ILE A 259 -24.24 -16.75 3.48
N SER A 260 -25.07 -17.65 3.99
CA SER A 260 -24.73 -18.70 4.95
C SER A 260 -25.13 -20.08 4.42
N ASP A 261 -24.98 -21.09 5.23
CA ASP A 261 -25.22 -22.50 4.90
C ASP A 261 -26.64 -22.78 4.37
N ILE A 262 -27.62 -22.02 4.80
CA ILE A 262 -29.02 -22.11 4.34
C ILE A 262 -29.17 -21.83 2.84
N HIS A 263 -28.24 -21.05 2.27
CA HIS A 263 -28.28 -20.64 0.87
C HIS A 263 -27.45 -21.54 -0.07
N MET A 264 -26.89 -22.64 0.43
CA MET A 264 -25.95 -23.48 -0.32
C MET A 264 -26.53 -24.03 -1.62
N ASP A 265 -27.76 -24.57 -1.58
CA ASP A 265 -28.41 -25.13 -2.78
C ASP A 265 -28.63 -24.07 -3.88
N HIS A 266 -28.95 -22.86 -3.47
CA HIS A 266 -29.16 -21.74 -4.39
C HIS A 266 -27.84 -21.26 -4.97
N LEU A 267 -26.79 -21.21 -4.15
CA LEU A 267 -25.45 -20.83 -4.60
C LEU A 267 -24.87 -21.86 -5.59
N ILE A 268 -25.13 -23.16 -5.38
CA ILE A 268 -24.73 -24.23 -6.31
C ILE A 268 -25.37 -24.00 -7.69
N ARG A 269 -26.62 -23.62 -7.76
CA ARG A 269 -27.31 -23.32 -9.04
C ARG A 269 -26.65 -22.17 -9.77
N ILE A 270 -26.25 -21.11 -9.05
CA ILE A 270 -25.55 -19.94 -9.65
C ILE A 270 -24.15 -20.36 -10.15
N LEU A 271 -23.44 -21.19 -9.38
CA LEU A 271 -22.16 -21.75 -9.81
C LEU A 271 -22.30 -22.61 -11.07
N GLU A 272 -23.36 -23.44 -11.17
CA GLU A 272 -23.66 -24.21 -12.38
C GLU A 272 -23.95 -23.30 -13.59
N LEU A 273 -24.66 -22.19 -13.41
CA LEU A 273 -24.90 -21.21 -14.46
C LEU A 273 -23.60 -20.59 -14.97
N ALA A 274 -22.71 -20.17 -14.05
CA ALA A 274 -21.41 -19.62 -14.40
C ALA A 274 -20.52 -20.66 -15.10
N LEU A 275 -20.51 -21.91 -14.63
CA LEU A 275 -19.76 -23.03 -15.21
C LEU A 275 -20.25 -23.37 -16.63
N LYS A 276 -21.56 -23.46 -16.85
CA LYS A 276 -22.16 -23.71 -18.17
C LYS A 276 -21.75 -22.65 -19.19
N ARG A 277 -21.61 -21.40 -18.75
CA ARG A 277 -21.18 -20.26 -19.58
C ARG A 277 -19.66 -20.11 -19.67
N ARG A 278 -18.90 -20.87 -18.89
CA ARG A 278 -17.43 -20.75 -18.78
C ARG A 278 -16.97 -19.33 -18.40
N ARG A 279 -17.75 -18.65 -17.57
CA ARG A 279 -17.45 -17.29 -17.10
C ARG A 279 -17.01 -17.30 -15.65
N ALA A 280 -16.16 -16.34 -15.31
CA ALA A 280 -15.80 -16.07 -13.92
C ALA A 280 -17.01 -15.57 -13.13
N LEU A 281 -17.01 -15.73 -11.81
CA LEU A 281 -18.08 -15.27 -10.92
C LEU A 281 -17.51 -14.36 -9.83
N LEU A 282 -18.05 -13.15 -9.73
CA LEU A 282 -17.89 -12.26 -8.60
C LEU A 282 -19.15 -12.29 -7.74
N ILE A 283 -19.01 -12.47 -6.44
CA ILE A 283 -20.11 -12.43 -5.48
C ILE A 283 -19.92 -11.19 -4.60
N VAL A 284 -20.92 -10.33 -4.55
CA VAL A 284 -20.98 -9.16 -3.68
C VAL A 284 -22.13 -9.37 -2.70
N ALA A 285 -21.82 -9.55 -1.42
CA ALA A 285 -22.82 -9.80 -0.38
C ALA A 285 -22.45 -9.07 0.92
N GLU A 286 -23.38 -8.94 1.85
CA GLU A 286 -23.08 -8.36 3.17
C GLU A 286 -21.93 -9.09 3.85
N ASP A 287 -22.01 -10.42 3.90
CA ASP A 287 -20.94 -11.31 4.35
C ASP A 287 -21.11 -12.71 3.75
N LEU A 288 -20.02 -13.51 3.77
CA LEU A 288 -20.04 -14.93 3.45
C LEU A 288 -19.41 -15.71 4.61
N GLU A 289 -20.16 -16.61 5.18
CA GLU A 289 -19.77 -17.34 6.38
C GLU A 289 -19.92 -18.86 6.20
N GLY A 290 -19.22 -19.63 7.04
CA GLY A 290 -19.39 -21.05 7.19
C GLY A 290 -19.06 -21.90 5.96
N ASP A 291 -19.91 -22.90 5.71
CA ASP A 291 -19.75 -23.88 4.65
C ASP A 291 -19.93 -23.25 3.25
N ALA A 292 -20.69 -22.15 3.13
CA ALA A 292 -20.84 -21.44 1.86
C ALA A 292 -19.50 -20.90 1.35
N LEU A 293 -18.69 -20.27 2.22
CA LEU A 293 -17.35 -19.80 1.88
C LEU A 293 -16.42 -20.98 1.53
N THR A 294 -16.48 -22.03 2.34
CA THR A 294 -15.68 -23.24 2.13
C THR A 294 -15.98 -23.88 0.79
N MET A 295 -17.26 -23.98 0.43
CA MET A 295 -17.70 -24.52 -0.85
C MET A 295 -17.17 -23.70 -2.05
N LEU A 296 -17.20 -22.36 -1.97
CA LEU A 296 -16.66 -21.50 -3.03
C LEU A 296 -15.15 -21.71 -3.21
N VAL A 297 -14.39 -21.78 -2.13
CA VAL A 297 -12.96 -22.03 -2.16
C VAL A 297 -12.66 -23.42 -2.74
N LEU A 298 -13.41 -24.45 -2.35
CA LEU A 298 -13.26 -25.81 -2.90
C LEU A 298 -13.55 -25.85 -4.40
N ASN A 299 -14.62 -25.19 -4.88
CA ASN A 299 -14.95 -25.14 -6.31
C ASN A 299 -13.88 -24.39 -7.12
N LYS A 300 -13.28 -23.34 -6.57
CA LYS A 300 -12.14 -22.69 -7.20
C LYS A 300 -10.97 -23.66 -7.39
N HIS A 301 -10.61 -24.43 -6.35
CA HIS A 301 -9.46 -25.34 -6.39
C HIS A 301 -9.72 -26.61 -7.21
N HIS A 302 -10.89 -27.24 -7.05
CA HIS A 302 -11.19 -28.51 -7.70
C HIS A 302 -11.78 -28.39 -9.11
N ALA A 303 -12.66 -27.41 -9.33
CA ALA A 303 -13.28 -27.19 -10.64
C ALA A 303 -12.52 -26.19 -11.51
N GLY A 304 -11.45 -25.56 -11.00
CA GLY A 304 -10.69 -24.54 -11.72
C GLY A 304 -11.51 -23.29 -12.06
N MET A 305 -12.62 -23.04 -11.37
CA MET A 305 -13.46 -21.88 -11.60
C MET A 305 -12.80 -20.61 -11.08
N LYS A 306 -12.81 -19.54 -11.87
CA LYS A 306 -12.40 -18.22 -11.40
C LYS A 306 -13.53 -17.59 -10.60
N ILE A 307 -13.46 -17.67 -9.27
CA ILE A 307 -14.47 -17.16 -8.33
C ILE A 307 -13.80 -16.21 -7.38
N CYS A 308 -14.48 -15.11 -7.05
CA CYS A 308 -14.13 -14.21 -5.98
C CYS A 308 -15.38 -13.76 -5.22
N ALA A 309 -15.23 -13.54 -3.92
CA ALA A 309 -16.28 -12.98 -3.08
C ALA A 309 -15.77 -11.77 -2.32
N ILE A 310 -16.56 -10.70 -2.30
CA ILE A 310 -16.27 -9.45 -1.62
C ILE A 310 -17.43 -9.06 -0.68
N LYS A 311 -17.11 -8.30 0.36
CA LYS A 311 -18.15 -7.71 1.22
C LYS A 311 -18.72 -6.45 0.55
N ALA A 312 -20.04 -6.27 0.68
CA ALA A 312 -20.72 -5.07 0.21
C ALA A 312 -20.19 -3.81 0.93
N PRO A 313 -19.97 -2.69 0.22
CA PRO A 313 -19.51 -1.46 0.83
C PRO A 313 -20.62 -0.73 1.59
N GLY A 314 -20.29 -0.15 2.74
CA GLY A 314 -21.24 0.61 3.57
C GLY A 314 -22.03 -0.25 4.55
N PHE A 315 -22.98 0.41 5.25
CA PHE A 315 -23.85 -0.20 6.25
C PHE A 315 -25.28 0.34 6.10
N GLY A 316 -26.29 -0.46 6.46
CA GLY A 316 -27.68 -0.06 6.44
C GLY A 316 -28.15 0.43 5.06
N GLU A 317 -28.87 1.55 5.02
CA GLU A 317 -29.39 2.14 3.77
C GLU A 317 -28.30 2.55 2.79
N ASN A 318 -27.15 3.02 3.28
CA ASN A 318 -26.03 3.38 2.42
C ASN A 318 -25.45 2.16 1.70
N ARG A 319 -25.42 0.98 2.35
CA ARG A 319 -25.01 -0.27 1.70
C ARG A 319 -25.98 -0.63 0.56
N ARG A 320 -27.28 -0.58 0.82
CA ARG A 320 -28.32 -0.86 -0.19
C ARG A 320 -28.18 0.07 -1.39
N ALA A 321 -28.02 1.36 -1.13
CA ALA A 321 -27.84 2.36 -2.17
C ALA A 321 -26.55 2.14 -3.02
N ASN A 322 -25.45 1.72 -2.41
CA ASN A 322 -24.22 1.36 -3.14
C ASN A 322 -24.41 0.08 -3.99
N LEU A 323 -25.17 -0.91 -3.50
CA LEU A 323 -25.50 -2.12 -4.26
C LEU A 323 -26.40 -1.82 -5.46
N GLU A 324 -27.36 -0.91 -5.33
CA GLU A 324 -28.19 -0.42 -6.43
C GLU A 324 -27.36 0.28 -7.50
N ASP A 325 -26.43 1.16 -7.10
CA ASP A 325 -25.53 1.85 -8.03
C ASP A 325 -24.63 0.83 -8.78
N LEU A 326 -24.16 -0.19 -8.07
CA LEU A 326 -23.39 -1.30 -8.68
C LEU A 326 -24.25 -2.10 -9.66
N ALA A 327 -25.51 -2.38 -9.34
CA ALA A 327 -26.43 -3.10 -10.21
C ALA A 327 -26.69 -2.33 -11.50
N ILE A 328 -26.93 -1.03 -11.41
CA ILE A 328 -27.12 -0.15 -12.58
C ILE A 328 -25.85 -0.11 -13.44
N LEU A 329 -24.67 0.02 -12.83
CA LEU A 329 -23.39 0.03 -13.56
C LEU A 329 -23.12 -1.27 -14.30
N THR A 330 -23.47 -2.41 -13.70
CA THR A 330 -23.16 -3.74 -14.25
C THR A 330 -24.29 -4.36 -15.09
N GLY A 331 -25.44 -3.70 -15.12
CA GLY A 331 -26.65 -4.18 -15.81
C GLY A 331 -27.29 -5.38 -15.12
N GLY A 332 -27.06 -5.55 -13.82
CA GLY A 332 -27.65 -6.60 -13.00
C GLY A 332 -28.79 -6.09 -12.12
N GLN A 333 -29.22 -6.94 -11.19
CA GLN A 333 -30.23 -6.61 -10.19
C GLN A 333 -29.72 -6.96 -8.80
N VAL A 334 -30.14 -6.18 -7.78
CA VAL A 334 -29.88 -6.52 -6.38
C VAL A 334 -30.87 -7.61 -5.96
N ILE A 335 -30.34 -8.76 -5.59
CA ILE A 335 -31.13 -9.86 -5.06
C ILE A 335 -31.43 -9.57 -3.59
N SER A 336 -32.69 -9.21 -3.29
CA SER A 336 -33.19 -8.85 -1.97
C SER A 336 -34.57 -9.45 -1.77
N GLU A 337 -34.84 -9.96 -0.58
CA GLU A 337 -36.16 -10.45 -0.21
C GLU A 337 -37.21 -9.33 -0.20
N ASP A 338 -36.78 -8.09 0.01
CA ASP A 338 -37.69 -6.91 0.01
C ASP A 338 -38.29 -6.63 -1.39
N HIS A 339 -37.66 -7.16 -2.44
CA HIS A 339 -38.11 -7.07 -3.82
C HIS A 339 -38.67 -8.39 -4.36
N ASP A 340 -39.01 -9.35 -3.50
CA ASP A 340 -39.44 -10.71 -3.85
C ASP A 340 -38.41 -11.48 -4.71
N LEU A 341 -37.15 -10.97 -4.75
CA LEU A 341 -36.04 -11.57 -5.47
C LEU A 341 -35.18 -12.39 -4.51
N THR A 342 -35.40 -13.69 -4.49
CA THR A 342 -34.62 -14.61 -3.64
C THR A 342 -33.51 -15.29 -4.46
N LEU A 343 -32.45 -15.74 -3.79
CA LEU A 343 -31.38 -16.52 -4.43
C LEU A 343 -31.91 -17.79 -5.12
N SER A 344 -33.07 -18.32 -4.67
CA SER A 344 -33.73 -19.47 -5.27
C SER A 344 -34.23 -19.20 -6.71
N ASN A 345 -34.62 -17.96 -6.99
CA ASN A 345 -35.19 -17.52 -8.26
C ASN A 345 -34.17 -16.80 -9.14
N ALA A 346 -32.88 -16.75 -8.71
CA ALA A 346 -31.84 -16.07 -9.45
C ALA A 346 -31.67 -16.65 -10.86
N GLN A 347 -31.81 -15.81 -11.86
CA GLN A 347 -31.63 -16.13 -13.30
C GLN A 347 -30.41 -15.41 -13.86
N LEU A 348 -29.95 -15.83 -15.03
CA LEU A 348 -28.75 -15.27 -15.64
C LEU A 348 -28.89 -13.78 -15.96
N GLU A 349 -30.08 -13.34 -16.33
CA GLU A 349 -30.43 -11.96 -16.67
C GLU A 349 -30.37 -11.01 -15.47
N MET A 350 -30.44 -11.55 -14.26
CA MET A 350 -30.33 -10.78 -13.01
C MET A 350 -28.86 -10.56 -12.60
N LEU A 351 -27.94 -11.34 -13.17
CA LEU A 351 -26.53 -11.21 -12.88
C LEU A 351 -25.91 -10.07 -13.68
N GLY A 352 -25.23 -9.16 -12.99
CA GLY A 352 -24.46 -8.10 -13.63
C GLY A 352 -23.27 -8.66 -14.42
N THR A 353 -22.73 -7.84 -15.31
CA THR A 353 -21.56 -8.16 -16.12
C THR A 353 -20.56 -7.02 -16.16
N ALA A 354 -19.29 -7.37 -16.34
CA ALA A 354 -18.24 -6.40 -16.59
C ALA A 354 -17.17 -7.02 -17.51
N LYS A 355 -16.33 -6.21 -18.15
CA LYS A 355 -15.24 -6.72 -18.99
C LYS A 355 -14.07 -7.23 -18.15
N LYS A 356 -13.70 -6.50 -17.10
CA LYS A 356 -12.63 -6.90 -16.16
C LYS A 356 -12.98 -6.47 -14.75
N VAL A 357 -12.73 -7.36 -13.78
CA VAL A 357 -12.79 -7.04 -12.35
C VAL A 357 -11.46 -7.43 -11.72
N THR A 358 -10.88 -6.51 -10.95
CA THR A 358 -9.65 -6.73 -10.19
C THR A 358 -9.95 -6.51 -8.71
N VAL A 359 -9.77 -7.54 -7.91
CA VAL A 359 -10.00 -7.50 -6.46
C VAL A 359 -8.66 -7.60 -5.73
N SER A 360 -8.37 -6.61 -4.89
CA SER A 360 -7.22 -6.61 -3.99
C SER A 360 -7.63 -6.96 -2.55
N LEU A 361 -6.73 -6.82 -1.58
CA LEU A 361 -7.05 -7.01 -0.17
C LEU A 361 -8.07 -5.98 0.35
N ASP A 362 -7.97 -4.74 -0.10
CA ASP A 362 -8.70 -3.59 0.46
C ASP A 362 -9.72 -2.98 -0.51
N ASP A 363 -9.60 -3.26 -1.81
CA ASP A 363 -10.44 -2.66 -2.84
C ASP A 363 -10.83 -3.62 -3.97
N THR A 364 -11.88 -3.25 -4.69
CA THR A 364 -12.36 -3.92 -5.91
C THR A 364 -12.57 -2.89 -7.00
N LEU A 365 -11.93 -3.09 -8.14
CA LEU A 365 -12.04 -2.26 -9.33
C LEU A 365 -12.85 -3.00 -10.39
N ILE A 366 -13.95 -2.39 -10.83
CA ILE A 366 -14.83 -2.90 -11.89
C ILE A 366 -14.65 -2.00 -13.11
N LEU A 367 -14.28 -2.58 -14.24
CA LEU A 367 -14.05 -1.87 -15.50
C LEU A 367 -14.99 -2.34 -16.58
N HIS A 368 -15.54 -1.40 -17.36
CA HIS A 368 -16.52 -1.62 -18.41
C HIS A 368 -17.72 -2.45 -17.90
N GLY A 369 -18.48 -1.87 -16.98
CA GLY A 369 -19.76 -2.45 -16.56
C GLY A 369 -20.71 -2.63 -17.75
N GLY A 370 -21.52 -3.71 -17.70
CA GLY A 370 -22.48 -4.02 -18.76
C GLY A 370 -23.79 -3.26 -18.69
N GLY A 371 -23.90 -2.22 -17.84
CA GLY A 371 -25.08 -1.40 -17.67
C GLY A 371 -25.37 -0.48 -18.86
N ASP A 372 -26.63 -0.07 -19.00
CA ASP A 372 -27.02 0.91 -19.99
C ASP A 372 -26.60 2.33 -19.56
N LYS A 373 -25.89 3.03 -20.45
CA LYS A 373 -25.44 4.41 -20.21
C LYS A 373 -26.53 5.36 -19.80
N LYS A 374 -27.71 5.21 -20.41
CA LYS A 374 -28.85 6.05 -20.10
C LYS A 374 -29.33 5.85 -18.66
N LEU A 375 -29.38 4.60 -18.17
CA LEU A 375 -29.74 4.31 -16.77
C LEU A 375 -28.70 4.86 -15.78
N ILE A 376 -27.42 4.84 -16.17
CA ILE A 376 -26.33 5.42 -15.36
C ILE A 376 -26.49 6.95 -15.30
N GLU A 377 -26.78 7.61 -16.42
CA GLU A 377 -27.03 9.06 -16.47
C GLU A 377 -28.25 9.45 -15.65
N ASP A 378 -29.38 8.73 -15.81
CA ASP A 378 -30.60 8.95 -15.02
C ASP A 378 -30.35 8.80 -13.51
N ARG A 379 -29.52 7.82 -13.12
CA ARG A 379 -29.12 7.65 -11.71
C ARG A 379 -28.24 8.78 -11.21
N CYS A 380 -27.33 9.27 -12.01
CA CYS A 380 -26.52 10.45 -11.69
C CYS A 380 -27.39 11.69 -11.46
N GLU A 381 -28.44 11.89 -12.27
CA GLU A 381 -29.37 13.01 -12.11
C GLU A 381 -30.22 12.87 -10.84
N GLN A 382 -30.67 11.67 -10.50
CA GLN A 382 -31.33 11.39 -9.23
C GLN A 382 -30.41 11.73 -8.03
N LEU A 383 -29.13 11.35 -8.08
CA LEU A 383 -28.17 11.69 -7.04
C LEU A 383 -27.94 13.19 -6.91
N ARG A 384 -27.83 13.94 -8.03
CA ARG A 384 -27.77 15.41 -8.00
C ARG A 384 -29.00 16.03 -7.34
N THR A 385 -30.17 15.54 -7.70
CA THR A 385 -31.42 16.00 -7.07
C THR A 385 -31.47 15.68 -5.57
N THR A 386 -30.94 14.55 -5.16
CA THR A 386 -30.86 14.16 -3.74
C THR A 386 -29.89 15.08 -2.98
N ILE A 387 -28.74 15.42 -3.56
CA ILE A 387 -27.75 16.36 -2.99
C ILE A 387 -28.37 17.74 -2.78
N ASP A 388 -29.16 18.22 -3.74
CA ASP A 388 -29.80 19.55 -3.67
C ASP A 388 -30.93 19.59 -2.64
N LYS A 389 -31.69 18.49 -2.46
CA LYS A 389 -32.80 18.38 -1.53
C LYS A 389 -32.39 17.99 -0.11
N SER A 390 -31.26 17.37 0.07
CA SER A 390 -30.80 16.89 1.38
C SER A 390 -30.42 18.06 2.29
N THR A 391 -30.99 18.06 3.52
CA THR A 391 -30.65 19.03 4.57
C THR A 391 -29.58 18.52 5.52
N ALA A 392 -29.40 17.19 5.62
CA ALA A 392 -28.40 16.57 6.46
C ALA A 392 -27.03 16.55 5.74
N MET A 393 -26.02 17.12 6.39
CA MET A 393 -24.68 17.23 5.82
C MET A 393 -24.06 15.86 5.49
N PHE A 394 -24.29 14.87 6.35
CA PHE A 394 -23.82 13.50 6.16
C PHE A 394 -24.43 12.83 4.91
N ASP A 395 -25.75 12.97 4.72
CA ASP A 395 -26.43 12.37 3.56
C ASP A 395 -26.00 13.04 2.26
N LYS A 396 -25.79 14.35 2.31
CA LYS A 396 -25.26 15.12 1.18
C LYS A 396 -23.86 14.66 0.80
N GLU A 397 -22.97 14.49 1.77
CA GLU A 397 -21.60 14.00 1.57
C GLU A 397 -21.60 12.59 0.97
N LYS A 398 -22.44 11.69 1.49
CA LYS A 398 -22.58 10.33 0.95
C LYS A 398 -23.15 10.28 -0.45
N ALA A 399 -24.13 11.11 -0.76
CA ALA A 399 -24.68 11.22 -2.11
C ALA A 399 -23.64 11.80 -3.08
N GLN A 400 -22.84 12.78 -2.64
CA GLN A 400 -21.74 13.34 -3.42
C GLN A 400 -20.65 12.29 -3.72
N GLU A 401 -20.26 11.49 -2.72
CA GLU A 401 -19.31 10.38 -2.87
C GLU A 401 -19.81 9.35 -3.91
N ARG A 402 -21.09 8.99 -3.86
CA ARG A 402 -21.71 8.05 -4.80
C ARG A 402 -21.78 8.62 -6.21
N LEU A 403 -22.18 9.88 -6.34
CA LEU A 403 -22.22 10.59 -7.62
C LEU A 403 -20.82 10.63 -8.27
N SER A 404 -19.79 10.97 -7.51
CA SER A 404 -18.39 10.99 -7.98
C SER A 404 -17.94 9.62 -8.49
N LYS A 405 -18.30 8.54 -7.78
CA LYS A 405 -17.97 7.17 -8.20
C LYS A 405 -18.68 6.71 -9.47
N LEU A 406 -19.92 7.15 -9.69
CA LEU A 406 -20.73 6.71 -10.81
C LEU A 406 -20.53 7.57 -12.07
N SER A 407 -20.43 8.90 -11.91
CA SER A 407 -20.33 9.85 -13.04
C SER A 407 -18.93 10.00 -13.61
N GLY A 408 -17.89 9.87 -12.76
CA GLY A 408 -16.49 10.11 -13.15
C GLY A 408 -15.88 8.99 -13.99
N GLY A 409 -16.45 7.79 -13.93
CA GLY A 409 -15.84 6.61 -14.53
C GLY A 409 -14.49 6.27 -13.87
N VAL A 410 -13.67 5.52 -14.59
CA VAL A 410 -12.30 5.17 -14.17
C VAL A 410 -11.33 5.54 -15.28
N ALA A 411 -10.36 6.40 -14.96
CA ALA A 411 -9.24 6.64 -15.86
C ALA A 411 -8.23 5.49 -15.72
N VAL A 412 -7.90 4.87 -16.84
CA VAL A 412 -6.93 3.77 -16.91
C VAL A 412 -5.70 4.29 -17.64
N ILE A 413 -4.59 4.39 -16.93
CA ILE A 413 -3.29 4.69 -17.50
C ILE A 413 -2.64 3.36 -17.85
N LYS A 414 -2.46 3.09 -19.14
CA LYS A 414 -1.73 1.92 -19.64
C LYS A 414 -0.28 2.34 -19.90
N VAL A 415 0.64 1.74 -19.18
CA VAL A 415 2.07 2.06 -19.28
C VAL A 415 2.72 1.22 -20.35
N GLY A 416 3.33 1.87 -21.33
CA GLY A 416 4.05 1.23 -22.43
C GLY A 416 5.56 1.18 -22.20
N GLY A 417 6.22 0.26 -22.92
CA GLY A 417 7.67 0.12 -22.90
C GLY A 417 8.17 -1.00 -23.80
N THR A 418 9.49 -1.09 -23.98
CA THR A 418 10.14 -2.06 -24.85
C THR A 418 10.40 -3.40 -24.16
N SER A 419 10.48 -3.42 -22.84
CA SER A 419 10.72 -4.62 -22.05
C SER A 419 9.83 -4.65 -20.80
N GLU A 420 9.54 -5.85 -20.29
CA GLU A 420 8.78 -6.05 -19.04
C GLU A 420 9.42 -5.33 -17.85
N ALA A 421 10.75 -5.29 -17.80
CA ALA A 421 11.48 -4.59 -16.74
C ALA A 421 11.28 -3.06 -16.81
N GLU A 422 11.29 -2.48 -18.01
CA GLU A 422 11.03 -1.05 -18.24
C GLU A 422 9.58 -0.68 -17.90
N VAL A 423 8.62 -1.48 -18.37
CA VAL A 423 7.19 -1.28 -18.07
C VAL A 423 6.92 -1.36 -16.57
N GLY A 424 7.57 -2.32 -15.88
CA GLY A 424 7.45 -2.47 -14.43
C GLY A 424 8.00 -1.25 -13.67
N GLU A 425 9.16 -0.73 -14.06
CA GLU A 425 9.76 0.48 -13.45
C GLU A 425 8.90 1.72 -13.71
N LYS A 426 8.49 1.93 -14.96
CA LYS A 426 7.60 3.05 -15.32
C LYS A 426 6.27 2.99 -14.58
N LYS A 427 5.70 1.80 -14.42
CA LYS A 427 4.44 1.61 -13.68
C LYS A 427 4.57 2.00 -12.21
N ASP A 428 5.66 1.58 -11.54
CA ASP A 428 5.94 1.99 -10.16
C ASP A 428 6.01 3.53 -10.09
N ARG A 429 6.76 4.17 -10.99
CA ARG A 429 6.93 5.62 -11.08
C ARG A 429 5.64 6.39 -11.37
N VAL A 430 4.81 5.91 -12.30
CA VAL A 430 3.47 6.49 -12.58
C VAL A 430 2.56 6.37 -11.37
N THR A 431 2.66 5.27 -10.62
CA THR A 431 1.86 5.05 -9.41
C THR A 431 2.26 6.03 -8.30
N ASP A 432 3.56 6.24 -8.09
CA ASP A 432 4.07 7.20 -7.10
C ASP A 432 3.66 8.63 -7.47
N ALA A 433 3.83 9.01 -8.74
CA ALA A 433 3.43 10.33 -9.24
C ALA A 433 1.92 10.59 -9.12
N LEU A 434 1.10 9.58 -9.37
CA LEU A 434 -0.36 9.67 -9.17
C LEU A 434 -0.72 9.88 -7.70
N ASN A 435 -0.06 9.17 -6.79
CA ASN A 435 -0.29 9.29 -5.36
C ASN A 435 0.18 10.66 -4.84
N ALA A 436 1.34 11.14 -5.31
CA ALA A 436 1.83 12.48 -5.01
C ALA A 436 0.86 13.57 -5.48
N ALA A 437 0.33 13.46 -6.70
CA ALA A 437 -0.67 14.39 -7.22
C ALA A 437 -1.96 14.41 -6.37
N LYS A 438 -2.46 13.25 -5.95
CA LYS A 438 -3.60 13.14 -5.03
C LYS A 438 -3.30 13.76 -3.67
N ALA A 439 -2.15 13.44 -3.08
CA ALA A 439 -1.72 14.02 -1.81
C ALA A 439 -1.62 15.55 -1.85
N ALA A 440 -1.19 16.10 -2.99
CA ALA A 440 -1.08 17.53 -3.22
C ALA A 440 -2.46 18.21 -3.34
N VAL A 441 -3.43 17.56 -3.94
CA VAL A 441 -4.82 18.04 -3.99
C VAL A 441 -5.47 18.02 -2.61
N GLU A 442 -5.12 17.05 -1.74
CA GLU A 442 -5.71 16.90 -0.41
C GLU A 442 -5.18 17.92 0.62
N GLU A 443 -3.87 18.10 0.73
CA GLU A 443 -3.25 18.92 1.78
C GLU A 443 -2.45 20.13 1.23
N GLY A 444 -2.42 20.33 -0.08
CA GLY A 444 -1.65 21.39 -0.71
C GLY A 444 -0.18 21.04 -0.92
N ILE A 445 0.58 22.04 -1.35
CA ILE A 445 1.97 21.94 -1.79
C ILE A 445 2.88 22.95 -1.08
N VAL A 446 4.17 22.63 -1.06
CA VAL A 446 5.26 23.47 -0.54
C VAL A 446 6.46 23.43 -1.49
N PRO A 447 7.46 24.35 -1.39
CA PRO A 447 8.71 24.22 -2.14
C PRO A 447 9.36 22.85 -1.91
N GLY A 448 9.78 22.19 -3.01
CA GLY A 448 10.29 20.84 -3.02
C GLY A 448 11.79 20.72 -2.72
N GLY A 449 12.39 19.61 -3.15
CA GLY A 449 13.83 19.37 -3.01
C GLY A 449 14.34 19.27 -1.58
N GLY A 450 13.47 19.01 -0.60
CA GLY A 450 13.80 18.97 0.84
C GLY A 450 14.01 20.35 1.46
N VAL A 451 13.83 21.43 0.70
CA VAL A 451 14.09 22.80 1.14
C VAL A 451 13.07 23.27 2.18
N SER A 452 11.80 22.86 2.08
CA SER A 452 10.77 23.18 3.07
C SER A 452 11.10 22.61 4.46
N LEU A 453 11.68 21.40 4.53
CA LEU A 453 12.17 20.83 5.78
C LEU A 453 13.42 21.58 6.28
N LEU A 454 14.32 21.97 5.37
CA LEU A 454 15.52 22.72 5.72
C LEU A 454 15.16 24.05 6.35
N TYR A 455 14.27 24.84 5.77
CA TYR A 455 13.87 26.14 6.32
C TYR A 455 13.05 26.03 7.60
N ALA A 456 12.34 24.93 7.81
CA ALA A 456 11.65 24.68 9.07
C ALA A 456 12.62 24.56 10.26
N THR A 457 13.93 24.33 10.02
CA THR A 457 14.94 24.28 11.09
C THR A 457 15.06 25.62 11.84
N THR A 458 14.78 26.75 11.22
CA THR A 458 14.84 28.08 11.83
C THR A 458 13.75 28.31 12.88
N GLU A 459 12.60 27.68 12.74
CA GLU A 459 11.51 27.76 13.72
C GLU A 459 11.83 26.96 15.00
N LEU A 460 12.68 25.96 14.90
CA LEU A 460 13.03 25.10 16.04
C LEU A 460 13.86 25.84 17.11
N ASP A 461 14.58 26.91 16.74
CA ASP A 461 15.34 27.73 17.68
C ASP A 461 14.44 28.48 18.68
N ARG A 462 13.16 28.67 18.36
CA ARG A 462 12.17 29.39 19.15
C ARG A 462 11.38 28.51 20.12
N ILE A 463 11.56 27.20 20.08
CA ILE A 463 10.78 26.27 20.89
C ILE A 463 11.20 26.39 22.36
N PRO A 464 10.26 26.69 23.31
CA PRO A 464 10.55 26.71 24.71
C PRO A 464 10.76 25.29 25.25
N THR A 465 11.93 25.00 25.79
CA THR A 465 12.27 23.69 26.38
C THR A 465 12.39 23.82 27.90
N LYS A 466 11.97 22.82 28.66
CA LYS A 466 12.02 22.81 30.11
C LYS A 466 13.41 22.54 30.65
N ASN A 467 14.20 21.75 29.93
CA ASN A 467 15.54 21.35 30.33
C ASN A 467 16.48 21.19 29.13
N SER A 468 17.79 21.01 29.40
CA SER A 468 18.81 20.83 28.37
C SER A 468 18.63 19.53 27.55
N ASN A 469 18.07 18.48 28.14
CA ASN A 469 17.86 17.20 27.47
C ASN A 469 16.76 17.31 26.41
N GLU A 470 15.64 18.01 26.70
CA GLU A 470 14.62 18.34 25.70
C GLU A 470 15.21 19.17 24.56
N LYS A 471 16.07 20.15 24.87
CA LYS A 471 16.75 20.96 23.86
C LYS A 471 17.61 20.12 22.93
N ILE A 472 18.31 19.09 23.45
CA ILE A 472 19.08 18.16 22.64
C ILE A 472 18.14 17.38 21.72
N GLY A 473 16.94 16.98 22.18
CA GLY A 473 15.91 16.36 21.34
C GLY A 473 15.49 17.23 20.15
N VAL A 474 15.28 18.53 20.39
CA VAL A 474 14.99 19.51 19.33
C VAL A 474 16.16 19.62 18.34
N GLN A 475 17.39 19.68 18.84
CA GLN A 475 18.60 19.76 18.00
C GLN A 475 18.81 18.52 17.13
N ILE A 476 18.39 17.34 17.58
CA ILE A 476 18.42 16.10 16.77
C ILE A 476 17.56 16.29 15.52
N ILE A 477 16.32 16.76 15.68
CA ILE A 477 15.43 17.02 14.54
C ILE A 477 16.00 18.13 13.66
N GLN A 478 16.51 19.21 14.24
CA GLN A 478 17.13 20.30 13.49
C GLN A 478 18.28 19.83 12.58
N LYS A 479 19.07 18.87 13.04
CA LYS A 479 20.13 18.24 12.20
C LYS A 479 19.55 17.30 11.16
N ALA A 480 18.57 16.47 11.55
CA ALA A 480 17.98 15.47 10.68
C ALA A 480 17.22 16.07 9.48
N LEU A 481 16.56 17.22 9.67
CA LEU A 481 15.83 17.92 8.60
C LEU A 481 16.73 18.40 7.46
N LYS A 482 18.03 18.47 7.65
CA LYS A 482 19.02 18.79 6.61
C LYS A 482 19.32 17.61 5.69
N ALA A 483 19.08 16.38 6.16
CA ALA A 483 19.50 15.16 5.47
C ALA A 483 18.85 14.97 4.08
N PRO A 484 17.54 15.26 3.85
CA PRO A 484 16.96 15.12 2.51
C PRO A 484 17.63 16.02 1.46
N ALA A 485 17.76 17.34 1.73
CA ALA A 485 18.41 18.27 0.82
C ALA A 485 19.89 17.91 0.59
N TYR A 486 20.59 17.51 1.66
CA TYR A 486 21.95 17.00 1.58
C TYR A 486 22.07 15.81 0.61
N THR A 487 21.19 14.83 0.76
CA THR A 487 21.22 13.60 -0.04
C THR A 487 20.95 13.88 -1.52
N ILE A 488 20.00 14.77 -1.82
CA ILE A 488 19.70 15.18 -3.20
C ILE A 488 20.92 15.84 -3.85
N ALA A 489 21.59 16.77 -3.15
CA ALA A 489 22.78 17.42 -3.63
C ALA A 489 23.96 16.43 -3.81
N ALA A 490 24.18 15.54 -2.85
CA ALA A 490 25.22 14.53 -2.90
C ALA A 490 25.01 13.55 -4.08
N ASN A 491 23.78 13.12 -4.34
CA ASN A 491 23.44 12.28 -5.50
C ASN A 491 23.65 13.02 -6.84
N ALA A 492 23.57 14.35 -6.84
CA ALA A 492 23.90 15.18 -7.98
C ALA A 492 25.43 15.38 -8.20
N GLY A 493 26.25 14.90 -7.26
CA GLY A 493 27.71 15.02 -7.33
C GLY A 493 28.26 16.34 -6.74
N VAL A 494 27.47 17.06 -5.96
CA VAL A 494 27.85 18.32 -5.30
C VAL A 494 27.93 18.11 -3.78
N ASP A 495 28.85 18.82 -3.11
CA ASP A 495 28.90 18.76 -1.65
C ASP A 495 27.62 19.36 -1.04
N GLY A 496 26.79 18.48 -0.45
CA GLY A 496 25.55 18.87 0.18
C GLY A 496 25.71 19.85 1.34
N THR A 497 26.88 19.86 2.01
CA THR A 497 27.17 20.81 3.10
C THR A 497 27.24 22.24 2.57
N VAL A 498 27.90 22.44 1.43
CA VAL A 498 28.03 23.74 0.78
C VAL A 498 26.64 24.25 0.35
N VAL A 499 25.85 23.36 -0.30
CA VAL A 499 24.48 23.71 -0.74
C VAL A 499 23.62 24.13 0.45
N ILE A 500 23.60 23.34 1.54
CA ILE A 500 22.81 23.67 2.73
C ILE A 500 23.25 24.99 3.36
N SER A 501 24.57 25.24 3.48
CA SER A 501 25.07 26.49 4.06
C SER A 501 24.62 27.69 3.22
N GLN A 502 24.72 27.60 1.90
CA GLN A 502 24.31 28.66 0.98
C GLN A 502 22.81 28.91 1.03
N LEU A 503 21.97 27.87 1.16
CA LEU A 503 20.53 28.01 1.31
C LEU A 503 20.14 28.65 2.63
N LEU A 504 20.79 28.31 3.75
CA LEU A 504 20.49 28.88 5.06
C LEU A 504 20.92 30.35 5.22
N GLU A 505 21.81 30.85 4.37
CA GLU A 505 22.19 32.28 4.32
C GLU A 505 21.13 33.14 3.60
N GLN A 506 20.23 32.51 2.83
CA GLN A 506 19.17 33.22 2.10
C GLN A 506 17.96 33.50 2.99
N HIS A 507 17.28 34.62 2.70
CA HIS A 507 16.04 34.99 3.38
C HIS A 507 14.78 34.58 2.60
N ASP A 508 14.92 34.23 1.32
CA ASP A 508 13.81 33.75 0.50
C ASP A 508 13.57 32.26 0.71
N LEU A 509 12.45 31.95 1.30
CA LEU A 509 12.06 30.58 1.65
C LEU A 509 11.61 29.73 0.43
N ASN A 510 11.52 30.30 -0.76
CA ASN A 510 11.24 29.60 -2.02
C ASN A 510 12.53 29.31 -2.81
N PHE A 511 13.64 29.90 -2.40
CA PHE A 511 14.94 29.72 -3.04
C PHE A 511 15.52 28.33 -2.71
N GLY A 512 16.01 27.64 -3.73
CA GLY A 512 16.55 26.29 -3.55
C GLY A 512 17.55 25.91 -4.63
N TYR A 513 18.14 24.72 -4.47
CA TYR A 513 19.07 24.15 -5.42
C TYR A 513 18.35 23.16 -6.33
N ASP A 514 18.31 23.44 -7.63
CA ASP A 514 17.85 22.48 -8.64
C ASP A 514 18.98 21.48 -8.97
N ALA A 515 18.86 20.28 -8.45
CA ALA A 515 19.84 19.21 -8.66
C ALA A 515 19.86 18.67 -10.10
N ALA A 516 18.84 18.95 -10.93
CA ALA A 516 18.81 18.54 -12.33
C ALA A 516 19.74 19.42 -13.18
N THR A 517 19.63 20.74 -13.02
CA THR A 517 20.39 21.74 -13.77
C THR A 517 21.72 22.13 -13.09
N GLY A 518 21.78 22.03 -11.77
CA GLY A 518 22.92 22.47 -10.96
C GLY A 518 22.88 23.95 -10.60
N GLU A 519 21.72 24.58 -10.71
CA GLU A 519 21.53 26.01 -10.48
C GLU A 519 20.72 26.31 -9.22
N TYR A 520 20.88 27.50 -8.66
CA TYR A 520 20.07 28.01 -7.57
C TYR A 520 18.93 28.85 -8.13
N VAL A 521 17.69 28.43 -7.87
CA VAL A 521 16.48 29.00 -8.47
C VAL A 521 15.36 29.16 -7.44
N ASP A 522 14.35 29.95 -7.80
CA ASP A 522 13.05 29.94 -7.12
C ASP A 522 12.34 28.62 -7.49
N LEU A 523 12.26 27.70 -6.53
CA LEU A 523 11.73 26.35 -6.75
C LEU A 523 10.27 26.36 -7.18
N VAL A 524 9.48 27.29 -6.66
CA VAL A 524 8.06 27.40 -7.00
C VAL A 524 7.89 27.79 -8.46
N LYS A 525 8.66 28.78 -8.94
CA LYS A 525 8.64 29.18 -10.34
C LYS A 525 9.23 28.12 -11.28
N ALA A 526 10.22 27.37 -10.79
CA ALA A 526 10.80 26.25 -11.52
C ALA A 526 9.89 25.00 -11.53
N GLY A 527 8.77 25.02 -10.78
CA GLY A 527 7.86 23.88 -10.69
C GLY A 527 8.37 22.74 -9.81
N ILE A 528 9.39 22.97 -8.97
CA ILE A 528 9.94 21.98 -8.04
C ILE A 528 9.19 22.12 -6.72
N ILE A 529 8.10 21.36 -6.60
CA ILE A 529 7.14 21.43 -5.50
C ILE A 529 6.81 20.03 -4.96
N ASP A 530 6.66 19.93 -3.66
CA ASP A 530 6.35 18.67 -2.97
C ASP A 530 5.00 18.76 -2.25
N PRO A 531 4.22 17.64 -2.18
CA PRO A 531 2.98 17.59 -1.40
C PRO A 531 3.26 17.67 0.11
N VAL A 532 2.50 18.52 0.82
CA VAL A 532 2.63 18.66 2.29
C VAL A 532 2.36 17.34 2.99
N LYS A 533 1.35 16.59 2.55
CA LYS A 533 0.99 15.29 3.11
C LYS A 533 2.16 14.30 3.09
N VAL A 534 2.91 14.25 1.98
CA VAL A 534 4.09 13.38 1.82
C VAL A 534 5.17 13.76 2.83
N MET A 535 5.54 15.05 2.89
CA MET A 535 6.61 15.53 3.77
C MET A 535 6.26 15.36 5.25
N ARG A 536 5.03 15.69 5.62
CA ARG A 536 4.50 15.54 6.98
C ARG A 536 4.50 14.08 7.44
N THR A 537 3.99 13.20 6.61
CA THR A 537 3.89 11.77 6.92
C THR A 537 5.28 11.15 7.03
N ALA A 538 6.18 11.47 6.11
CA ALA A 538 7.55 10.98 6.14
C ALA A 538 8.27 11.38 7.45
N LEU A 539 8.11 12.64 7.91
CA LEU A 539 8.72 13.11 9.16
C LEU A 539 8.08 12.43 10.38
N LEU A 540 6.76 12.32 10.41
CA LEU A 540 6.02 11.72 11.52
C LEU A 540 6.38 10.25 11.74
N ASP A 541 6.35 9.47 10.65
CA ASP A 541 6.66 8.05 10.69
C ASP A 541 8.15 7.81 11.03
N ALA A 542 9.06 8.60 10.47
CA ALA A 542 10.47 8.56 10.77
C ALA A 542 10.75 8.86 12.25
N ALA A 543 10.16 9.91 12.79
CA ALA A 543 10.34 10.29 14.19
C ALA A 543 9.76 9.24 15.14
N SER A 544 8.55 8.72 14.85
CA SER A 544 7.88 7.72 15.69
C SER A 544 8.76 6.49 15.90
N VAL A 545 9.25 5.88 14.84
CA VAL A 545 10.09 4.67 14.93
C VAL A 545 11.48 4.98 15.49
N SER A 546 12.08 6.11 15.11
CA SER A 546 13.38 6.51 15.63
C SER A 546 13.36 6.74 17.14
N VAL A 547 12.30 7.33 17.68
CA VAL A 547 12.10 7.52 19.11
C VAL A 547 11.99 6.17 19.82
N LEU A 548 11.22 5.22 19.29
CA LEU A 548 11.11 3.88 19.86
C LEU A 548 12.47 3.17 19.91
N LEU A 549 13.24 3.19 18.83
CA LEU A 549 14.58 2.61 18.79
C LEU A 549 15.56 3.29 19.75
N THR A 550 15.53 4.62 19.82
CA THR A 550 16.39 5.41 20.73
C THR A 550 16.10 5.10 22.19
N THR A 551 14.84 4.85 22.55
CA THR A 551 14.42 4.51 23.92
C THR A 551 14.54 3.02 24.25
N THR A 552 14.85 2.17 23.29
CA THR A 552 15.00 0.72 23.48
C THR A 552 16.26 0.40 24.28
N GLU A 553 16.12 -0.40 25.33
CA GLU A 553 17.25 -0.86 26.18
C GLU A 553 17.56 -2.34 25.94
N VAL A 554 16.59 -3.13 25.52
CA VAL A 554 16.75 -4.58 25.34
C VAL A 554 16.20 -5.01 24.00
N ALA A 555 16.96 -5.81 23.26
CA ALA A 555 16.50 -6.50 22.06
C ALA A 555 16.46 -8.01 22.31
N VAL A 556 15.30 -8.63 22.14
CA VAL A 556 15.09 -10.07 22.28
C VAL A 556 14.91 -10.65 20.89
N VAL A 557 15.84 -11.46 20.43
CA VAL A 557 15.85 -12.03 19.08
C VAL A 557 15.85 -13.56 19.12
N ASP A 558 15.32 -14.21 18.08
CA ASP A 558 15.42 -15.66 17.93
C ASP A 558 16.86 -16.05 17.62
N LEU A 559 17.36 -17.10 18.29
CA LEU A 559 18.61 -17.72 17.88
C LEU A 559 18.42 -18.42 16.51
N GLU A 560 19.43 -18.33 15.65
CA GLU A 560 19.44 -19.14 14.43
C GLU A 560 19.52 -20.61 14.82
N GLU A 561 18.54 -21.41 14.39
CA GLU A 561 18.69 -22.86 14.41
C GLU A 561 19.82 -23.19 13.42
N GLU A 562 20.97 -23.67 13.92
CA GLU A 562 21.94 -24.35 13.07
C GLU A 562 21.18 -25.48 12.37
N LYS A 563 20.97 -25.33 11.06
CA LYS A 563 20.41 -26.43 10.25
C LYS A 563 21.32 -27.63 10.46
N ALA A 564 20.88 -28.55 11.30
CA ALA A 564 21.54 -29.83 11.49
C ALA A 564 21.76 -30.43 10.10
N ASN A 565 23.03 -30.63 9.73
CA ASN A 565 23.41 -31.22 8.46
C ASN A 565 22.65 -32.57 8.33
N PRO A 566 21.79 -32.78 7.30
CA PRO A 566 21.07 -34.03 7.16
C PRO A 566 21.94 -35.23 6.80
N GLY A 567 23.28 -35.06 6.82
CA GLY A 567 24.27 -36.07 6.43
C GLY A 567 24.99 -36.83 7.57
N ALA A 568 24.76 -36.48 8.84
CA ALA A 568 25.34 -37.25 9.96
C ALA A 568 24.35 -38.30 10.48
N SER A 569 24.03 -39.27 9.64
CA SER A 569 23.46 -40.53 10.11
C SER A 569 24.53 -41.21 10.97
N ARG A 570 24.31 -41.22 12.31
CA ARG A 570 25.03 -42.09 13.22
C ARG A 570 24.83 -43.52 12.73
N MET A 571 25.92 -44.17 12.25
CA MET A 571 25.98 -45.61 12.13
C MET A 571 25.71 -46.21 13.52
N PRO A 572 24.84 -47.22 13.65
CA PRO A 572 24.76 -47.98 14.88
C PRO A 572 26.07 -48.74 15.07
N GLN A 573 26.76 -48.53 16.19
CA GLN A 573 27.81 -49.45 16.65
C GLN A 573 27.17 -50.81 16.87
N MET A 574 27.58 -51.80 16.11
CA MET A 574 27.42 -53.19 16.45
C MET A 574 28.24 -53.46 17.71
N GLU A 575 27.59 -53.61 18.85
CA GLU A 575 28.18 -54.26 19.99
C GLU A 575 28.15 -55.77 19.76
N ASP A 576 29.31 -56.37 20.03
CA ASP A 576 29.63 -57.79 19.95
C ASP A 576 28.56 -58.67 20.59
N MET A 577 28.07 -59.65 19.86
CA MET A 577 27.49 -60.86 20.41
C MET A 577 28.57 -61.96 20.36
N ASP A 578 29.28 -62.17 21.48
CA ASP A 578 29.96 -63.40 21.80
C ASP A 578 29.01 -64.35 22.60
N LEU A 579 28.94 -65.57 22.08
CA LEU A 579 28.44 -66.83 22.69
C LEU A 579 26.92 -67.01 22.78
#